data_ee17e8d27d0757b8027c8988f5186251
#
_entry.id   ee17e8d27d0757b8027c8988f5186251
#
_cell.length_a   1.000
_cell.length_b   1.000
_cell.length_c   1.000
_cell.angle_alpha   90.00
_cell.angle_beta   90.00
_cell.angle_gamma   90.00
#
_symmetry.space_group_name_H-M   'P 1'
#
loop_
_entity.id
_entity.type
_entity.pdbx_description
1 polymer ?
#
loop_
_entity_poly.entity_id
_entity_poly.type
_entity_poly.pdbx_seq_one_letter_code
_entity_poly.pdbx_strand_id
1 'polypeptide(L)'
;MKIPKYAHNKQIGNIAADTLKSILQKFAIVNPHDESIDLGIDMRGQIVENEIPQEQFFNIQCKGTDEADITSSTLYLTIQIKVSTINYWNQQNEVTFLFLVDNSTQNCYWCNPLEQIESRIDEIQEQDKVNIRVPIENCINKQTLKLPSNFINDITLYVVKKMNRLSDMMHKIKNSIIDRHDLDISSSFEILSILVKETDKIKKDYYEIADIIINNIKLNLQKSYDIYHQLDCIPEARRYCPNGVFYDKGFSGK
;
A
#
# COMPACT_ATOMS: atom_id res chain seq x y z
N MET A 1 41.88 -20.28 -9.20
CA MET A 1 41.11 -19.01 -9.26
C MET A 1 39.64 -19.32 -8.98
N LYS A 2 39.02 -18.73 -7.93
CA LYS A 2 37.59 -18.94 -7.64
C LYS A 2 36.80 -17.92 -8.47
N ILE A 3 35.97 -18.41 -9.39
CA ILE A 3 35.11 -17.56 -10.23
C ILE A 3 33.74 -17.47 -9.55
N PRO A 4 33.11 -16.27 -9.47
CA PRO A 4 31.75 -16.11 -8.96
C PRO A 4 30.77 -16.98 -9.77
N LYS A 5 29.86 -17.66 -9.07
CA LYS A 5 28.79 -18.45 -9.70
C LYS A 5 27.50 -17.64 -9.72
N TYR A 6 26.83 -17.63 -10.85
CA TYR A 6 25.47 -17.09 -10.95
C TYR A 6 24.49 -18.10 -10.32
N ALA A 7 23.94 -17.77 -9.15
CA ALA A 7 23.12 -18.71 -8.39
C ALA A 7 21.83 -19.07 -9.14
N HIS A 8 21.47 -20.35 -9.15
CA HIS A 8 20.27 -20.87 -9.83
C HIS A 8 18.99 -20.15 -9.34
N ASN A 9 18.83 -19.93 -8.05
CA ASN A 9 17.69 -19.18 -7.49
C ASN A 9 17.59 -17.75 -8.05
N LYS A 10 18.72 -17.09 -8.33
CA LYS A 10 18.72 -15.76 -8.94
C LYS A 10 18.27 -15.83 -10.41
N GLN A 11 18.62 -16.89 -11.12
CA GLN A 11 18.16 -17.11 -12.50
C GLN A 11 16.64 -17.32 -12.53
N ILE A 12 16.09 -18.18 -11.65
CA ILE A 12 14.65 -18.43 -11.50
C ILE A 12 13.91 -17.10 -11.25
N GLY A 13 14.40 -16.30 -10.30
CA GLY A 13 13.79 -15.02 -9.96
C GLY A 13 13.78 -14.02 -11.13
N ASN A 14 14.90 -13.91 -11.87
CA ASN A 14 14.99 -13.00 -13.01
C ASN A 14 14.07 -13.42 -14.16
N ILE A 15 14.01 -14.70 -14.50
CA ILE A 15 13.11 -15.25 -15.52
C ILE A 15 11.65 -14.97 -15.13
N ALA A 16 11.31 -15.18 -13.87
CA ALA A 16 9.97 -14.92 -13.34
C ALA A 16 9.59 -13.44 -13.45
N ALA A 17 10.49 -12.54 -13.06
CA ALA A 17 10.28 -11.09 -13.12
C ALA A 17 10.09 -10.61 -14.58
N ASP A 18 10.92 -11.08 -15.52
CA ASP A 18 10.80 -10.74 -16.93
C ASP A 18 9.50 -11.29 -17.54
N THR A 19 9.11 -12.52 -17.20
CA THR A 19 7.86 -13.14 -17.64
C THR A 19 6.67 -12.34 -17.15
N LEU A 20 6.60 -12.03 -15.85
CA LEU A 20 5.52 -11.26 -15.24
C LEU A 20 5.42 -9.87 -15.86
N LYS A 21 6.55 -9.16 -15.96
CA LYS A 21 6.61 -7.84 -16.58
C LYS A 21 6.07 -7.86 -18.01
N SER A 22 6.49 -8.83 -18.83
CA SER A 22 6.02 -8.97 -20.22
C SER A 22 4.51 -9.20 -20.32
N ILE A 23 3.92 -9.93 -19.37
CA ILE A 23 2.47 -10.17 -19.33
C ILE A 23 1.73 -8.92 -18.89
N LEU A 24 2.17 -8.28 -17.80
CA LEU A 24 1.52 -7.10 -17.25
C LEU A 24 1.60 -5.87 -18.16
N GLN A 25 2.65 -5.75 -18.98
CA GLN A 25 2.80 -4.64 -19.94
C GLN A 25 1.68 -4.55 -20.98
N LYS A 26 0.84 -5.57 -21.12
CA LYS A 26 -0.37 -5.49 -21.95
C LYS A 26 -1.47 -4.62 -21.33
N PHE A 27 -1.42 -4.38 -20.02
CA PHE A 27 -2.50 -3.76 -19.23
C PHE A 27 -2.02 -2.60 -18.36
N ALA A 28 -0.71 -2.45 -18.22
CA ALA A 28 -0.12 -1.50 -17.29
C ALA A 28 1.26 -1.03 -17.77
N ILE A 29 1.64 0.17 -17.37
CA ILE A 29 3.03 0.61 -17.41
C ILE A 29 3.73 -0.01 -16.20
N VAL A 30 4.73 -0.87 -16.44
CA VAL A 30 5.44 -1.59 -15.37
C VAL A 30 6.90 -1.19 -15.33
N ASN A 31 7.31 -0.61 -14.21
CA ASN A 31 8.67 -0.16 -13.96
C ASN A 31 9.32 -1.00 -12.84
N PRO A 32 10.54 -1.53 -13.04
CA PRO A 32 11.27 -2.18 -11.97
C PRO A 32 11.64 -1.18 -10.89
N HIS A 33 11.66 -1.64 -9.63
CA HIS A 33 12.27 -0.90 -8.53
C HIS A 33 13.79 -1.05 -8.57
N ASP A 34 14.50 -0.08 -7.99
CA ASP A 34 15.95 -0.15 -7.87
C ASP A 34 16.33 -1.31 -6.92
N GLU A 35 17.08 -2.30 -7.43
CA GLU A 35 17.54 -3.47 -6.67
C GLU A 35 18.41 -3.09 -5.46
N SER A 36 18.95 -1.86 -5.41
CA SER A 36 19.75 -1.39 -4.28
C SER A 36 18.96 -1.23 -2.99
N ILE A 37 17.62 -1.19 -3.07
CA ILE A 37 16.69 -1.02 -1.95
C ILE A 37 15.67 -2.16 -1.97
N ASP A 38 16.13 -3.40 -1.75
CA ASP A 38 15.23 -4.57 -1.66
C ASP A 38 14.47 -4.57 -0.32
N LEU A 39 13.36 -3.84 -0.28
CA LEU A 39 12.40 -3.85 0.83
C LEU A 39 11.19 -4.74 0.56
N GLY A 40 11.26 -5.59 -0.48
CA GLY A 40 10.19 -6.51 -0.84
C GLY A 40 9.16 -5.93 -1.80
N ILE A 41 9.56 -4.98 -2.65
CA ILE A 41 8.81 -4.51 -3.82
C ILE A 41 9.77 -4.56 -5.02
N ASP A 42 9.47 -5.41 -5.99
CA ASP A 42 10.33 -5.61 -7.16
C ASP A 42 9.96 -4.66 -8.32
N MET A 43 8.67 -4.33 -8.46
CA MET A 43 8.18 -3.48 -9.56
C MET A 43 6.99 -2.64 -9.09
N ARG A 44 6.72 -1.55 -9.81
CA ARG A 44 5.51 -0.72 -9.69
C ARG A 44 4.76 -0.72 -11.01
N GLY A 45 3.44 -0.90 -10.95
CA GLY A 45 2.54 -0.85 -12.09
C GLY A 45 1.59 0.33 -12.04
N GLN A 46 1.21 0.85 -13.22
CA GLN A 46 0.13 1.82 -13.42
C GLN A 46 -0.81 1.26 -14.47
N ILE A 47 -2.10 1.13 -14.15
CA ILE A 47 -3.10 0.61 -15.07
C ILE A 47 -3.21 1.50 -16.32
N VAL A 48 -3.36 0.86 -17.48
CA VAL A 48 -3.66 1.53 -18.75
C VAL A 48 -4.98 0.98 -19.27
N GLU A 49 -5.93 1.87 -19.55
CA GLU A 49 -7.21 1.53 -20.14
C GLU A 49 -7.43 2.37 -21.39
N ASN A 50 -7.74 1.72 -22.52
CA ASN A 50 -7.91 2.38 -23.82
C ASN A 50 -6.72 3.29 -24.19
N GLU A 51 -5.51 2.83 -23.98
CA GLU A 51 -4.23 3.54 -24.23
C GLU A 51 -4.00 4.75 -23.29
N ILE A 52 -4.86 4.98 -22.31
CA ILE A 52 -4.76 6.07 -21.35
C ILE A 52 -4.30 5.54 -20.00
N PRO A 53 -3.17 6.03 -19.43
CA PRO A 53 -2.78 5.71 -18.08
C PRO A 53 -3.82 6.21 -17.06
N GLN A 54 -4.23 5.32 -16.16
CA GLN A 54 -5.18 5.61 -15.09
C GLN A 54 -4.45 5.99 -13.81
N GLU A 55 -5.14 6.66 -12.87
CA GLU A 55 -4.62 6.93 -11.52
C GLU A 55 -4.71 5.72 -10.59
N GLN A 56 -4.53 4.53 -11.13
CA GLN A 56 -4.56 3.25 -10.43
C GLN A 56 -3.18 2.63 -10.44
N PHE A 57 -2.49 2.75 -9.30
CA PHE A 57 -1.15 2.23 -9.12
C PHE A 57 -1.15 1.01 -8.21
N PHE A 58 -0.16 0.15 -8.38
CA PHE A 58 0.05 -1.02 -7.53
C PHE A 58 1.52 -1.40 -7.49
N ASN A 59 1.92 -2.00 -6.38
CA ASN A 59 3.24 -2.56 -6.17
C ASN A 59 3.22 -4.07 -6.44
N ILE A 60 4.36 -4.61 -6.81
CA ILE A 60 4.54 -6.00 -7.17
C ILE A 60 5.72 -6.57 -6.40
N GLN A 61 5.48 -7.66 -5.66
CA GLN A 61 6.53 -8.59 -5.22
C GLN A 61 6.42 -9.85 -6.06
N CYS A 62 7.50 -10.22 -6.75
CA CYS A 62 7.57 -11.38 -7.62
C CYS A 62 8.39 -12.50 -6.96
N LYS A 63 7.85 -13.71 -6.96
CA LYS A 63 8.56 -14.94 -6.61
C LYS A 63 8.48 -15.89 -7.77
N GLY A 64 9.61 -16.49 -8.12
CA GLY A 64 9.70 -17.49 -9.18
C GLY A 64 9.81 -18.91 -8.62
N THR A 65 9.28 -19.86 -9.35
CA THR A 65 9.57 -21.29 -9.21
C THR A 65 9.85 -21.89 -10.58
N ASP A 66 10.68 -22.94 -10.65
CA ASP A 66 10.91 -23.66 -11.91
C ASP A 66 9.64 -24.36 -12.34
N GLU A 67 8.94 -24.99 -11.41
CA GLU A 67 7.69 -25.69 -11.60
C GLU A 67 6.84 -25.57 -10.33
N ALA A 68 5.57 -25.22 -10.48
CA ALA A 68 4.62 -25.17 -9.39
C ALA A 68 3.98 -26.57 -9.20
N ASP A 69 3.98 -27.05 -7.96
CA ASP A 69 3.31 -28.33 -7.62
C ASP A 69 1.79 -28.13 -7.58
N ILE A 70 1.15 -28.24 -8.73
CA ILE A 70 -0.28 -28.04 -8.92
C ILE A 70 -0.93 -29.35 -9.36
N THR A 71 -1.82 -29.84 -8.53
CA THR A 71 -2.67 -31.01 -8.80
C THR A 71 -4.13 -30.56 -8.97
N SER A 72 -5.01 -31.47 -9.39
CA SER A 72 -6.45 -31.18 -9.53
C SER A 72 -7.15 -30.78 -8.22
N SER A 73 -6.55 -31.08 -7.07
CA SER A 73 -7.04 -30.72 -5.74
C SER A 73 -6.37 -29.49 -5.13
N THR A 74 -5.37 -28.91 -5.80
CA THR A 74 -4.67 -27.72 -5.31
C THR A 74 -5.59 -26.52 -5.42
N LEU A 75 -5.86 -25.81 -4.32
CA LEU A 75 -6.65 -24.59 -4.30
C LEU A 75 -5.78 -23.33 -4.21
N TYR A 76 -4.61 -23.44 -3.56
CA TYR A 76 -3.68 -22.35 -3.38
C TYR A 76 -2.25 -22.86 -3.24
N LEU A 77 -1.31 -22.01 -3.60
CA LEU A 77 0.12 -22.18 -3.35
C LEU A 77 0.49 -21.38 -2.11
N THR A 78 1.45 -21.86 -1.31
CA THR A 78 1.85 -21.20 -0.06
C THR A 78 3.24 -20.59 -0.19
N ILE A 79 3.38 -19.31 0.16
CA ILE A 79 4.66 -18.59 0.17
C ILE A 79 4.90 -18.04 1.56
N GLN A 80 6.11 -18.26 2.10
CA GLN A 80 6.54 -17.63 3.33
C GLN A 80 7.08 -16.23 3.08
N ILE A 81 6.52 -15.25 3.78
CA ILE A 81 6.93 -13.82 3.71
C ILE A 81 7.37 -13.39 5.12
N LYS A 82 8.43 -12.59 5.19
CA LYS A 82 8.88 -11.98 6.45
C LYS A 82 7.83 -10.99 6.96
N VAL A 83 7.57 -10.98 8.26
CA VAL A 83 6.64 -10.02 8.87
C VAL A 83 7.10 -8.58 8.67
N SER A 84 8.41 -8.32 8.70
CA SER A 84 8.95 -7.00 8.37
C SER A 84 8.59 -6.52 6.95
N THR A 85 8.54 -7.43 5.97
CA THR A 85 8.10 -7.13 4.60
C THR A 85 6.61 -6.82 4.54
N ILE A 86 5.79 -7.59 5.27
CA ILE A 86 4.35 -7.32 5.41
C ILE A 86 4.10 -5.94 6.01
N ASN A 87 4.82 -5.60 7.09
CA ASN A 87 4.71 -4.30 7.74
C ASN A 87 5.10 -3.15 6.79
N TYR A 88 6.15 -3.37 5.97
CA TYR A 88 6.52 -2.41 4.94
C TYR A 88 5.43 -2.22 3.89
N TRP A 89 4.80 -3.30 3.40
CA TRP A 89 3.70 -3.20 2.45
C TRP A 89 2.48 -2.47 3.03
N ASN A 90 2.16 -2.71 4.32
CA ASN A 90 1.05 -2.03 4.99
C ASN A 90 1.24 -0.51 5.14
N GLN A 91 2.48 -0.03 5.04
CA GLN A 91 2.81 1.40 5.06
C GLN A 91 2.73 2.06 3.68
N GLN A 92 2.65 1.28 2.60
CA GLN A 92 2.60 1.84 1.24
C GLN A 92 1.26 2.53 0.95
N ASN A 93 1.25 3.43 -0.02
CA ASN A 93 0.01 4.07 -0.48
C ASN A 93 -0.74 3.21 -1.49
N GLU A 94 0.00 2.38 -2.22
CA GLU A 94 -0.55 1.45 -3.20
C GLU A 94 -0.62 0.04 -2.61
N VAL A 95 -1.61 -0.72 -3.07
CA VAL A 95 -1.69 -2.15 -2.77
C VAL A 95 -0.46 -2.87 -3.31
N THR A 96 0.10 -3.80 -2.55
CA THR A 96 1.18 -4.68 -3.01
C THR A 96 0.61 -6.06 -3.33
N PHE A 97 0.69 -6.46 -4.59
CA PHE A 97 0.36 -7.82 -5.00
C PHE A 97 1.58 -8.73 -4.92
N LEU A 98 1.39 -9.90 -4.34
CA LEU A 98 2.35 -10.98 -4.36
C LEU A 98 2.06 -11.89 -5.55
N PHE A 99 3.04 -12.03 -6.43
CA PHE A 99 2.98 -12.94 -7.57
C PHE A 99 3.90 -14.14 -7.35
N LEU A 100 3.40 -15.34 -7.65
CA LEU A 100 4.18 -16.54 -7.86
C LEU A 100 4.15 -16.90 -9.34
N VAL A 101 5.30 -16.89 -9.98
CA VAL A 101 5.47 -17.23 -11.39
C VAL A 101 6.02 -18.63 -11.52
N ASP A 102 5.29 -19.48 -12.22
CA ASP A 102 5.73 -20.78 -12.67
C ASP A 102 6.46 -20.63 -14.02
N ASN A 103 7.77 -20.80 -13.99
CA ASN A 103 8.62 -20.62 -15.17
C ASN A 103 8.37 -21.69 -16.23
N SER A 104 7.91 -22.89 -15.86
CA SER A 104 7.62 -23.98 -16.80
C SER A 104 6.39 -23.70 -17.65
N THR A 105 5.31 -23.22 -17.04
CA THR A 105 4.03 -22.93 -17.70
C THR A 105 3.85 -21.46 -18.07
N GLN A 106 4.67 -20.58 -17.50
CA GLN A 106 4.55 -19.11 -17.59
C GLN A 106 3.21 -18.57 -17.06
N ASN A 107 2.60 -19.31 -16.14
CA ASN A 107 1.45 -18.86 -15.37
C ASN A 107 1.92 -18.00 -14.19
N CYS A 108 1.24 -16.87 -13.97
CA CYS A 108 1.51 -15.95 -12.89
C CYS A 108 0.30 -15.93 -11.95
N TYR A 109 0.45 -16.57 -10.81
CA TYR A 109 -0.57 -16.62 -9.75
C TYR A 109 -0.39 -15.43 -8.82
N TRP A 110 -1.48 -14.82 -8.36
CA TRP A 110 -1.38 -13.61 -7.57
C TRP A 110 -2.36 -13.58 -6.39
N CYS A 111 -2.04 -12.77 -5.39
CA CYS A 111 -2.96 -12.43 -4.30
C CYS A 111 -2.66 -11.03 -3.75
N ASN A 112 -3.62 -10.50 -3.00
CA ASN A 112 -3.42 -9.37 -2.09
C ASN A 112 -3.06 -9.92 -0.69
N PRO A 113 -1.78 -9.89 -0.27
CA PRO A 113 -1.38 -10.49 1.00
C PRO A 113 -1.94 -9.74 2.21
N LEU A 114 -2.14 -8.41 2.11
CA LEU A 114 -2.64 -7.61 3.22
C LEU A 114 -4.09 -7.96 3.56
N GLU A 115 -4.91 -8.31 2.57
CA GLU A 115 -6.29 -8.74 2.80
C GLU A 115 -6.35 -10.02 3.65
N GLN A 116 -5.41 -10.95 3.45
CA GLN A 116 -5.38 -12.22 4.20
C GLN A 116 -4.96 -12.05 5.65
N ILE A 117 -4.28 -10.97 5.99
CA ILE A 117 -3.70 -10.76 7.32
C ILE A 117 -4.30 -9.57 8.07
N GLU A 118 -5.19 -8.78 7.44
CA GLU A 118 -5.78 -7.57 8.02
C GLU A 118 -6.37 -7.82 9.42
N SER A 119 -7.11 -8.92 9.60
CA SER A 119 -7.77 -9.27 10.86
C SER A 119 -6.83 -9.78 11.96
N ARG A 120 -5.59 -10.14 11.61
CA ARG A 120 -4.60 -10.75 12.52
C ARG A 120 -3.24 -10.09 12.47
N ILE A 121 -3.19 -8.84 12.00
CA ILE A 121 -1.93 -8.13 11.79
C ILE A 121 -1.13 -7.96 13.10
N ASP A 122 -1.82 -7.79 14.22
CA ASP A 122 -1.18 -7.69 15.53
C ASP A 122 -0.64 -9.03 16.02
N GLU A 123 -1.35 -10.13 15.71
CA GLU A 123 -0.95 -11.49 16.11
C GLU A 123 0.34 -11.98 15.43
N ILE A 124 0.61 -11.50 14.21
CA ILE A 124 1.81 -11.91 13.47
C ILE A 124 3.06 -11.14 13.87
N GLN A 125 2.97 -10.07 14.68
CA GLN A 125 4.13 -9.22 15.01
C GLN A 125 5.21 -9.95 15.78
N GLU A 126 4.87 -11.00 16.52
CA GLU A 126 5.82 -11.83 17.26
C GLU A 126 6.46 -12.95 16.41
N GLN A 127 6.08 -13.05 15.12
CA GLN A 127 6.59 -14.05 14.20
C GLN A 127 7.66 -13.46 13.28
N ASP A 128 8.66 -14.27 12.89
CA ASP A 128 9.62 -13.86 11.85
C ASP A 128 9.00 -13.88 10.46
N LYS A 129 8.11 -14.86 10.20
CA LYS A 129 7.51 -15.11 8.89
C LYS A 129 6.05 -15.53 9.02
N VAL A 130 5.29 -15.23 7.99
CA VAL A 130 3.89 -15.64 7.84
C VAL A 130 3.68 -16.36 6.49
N ASN A 131 2.80 -17.36 6.49
CA ASN A 131 2.38 -18.07 5.29
C ASN A 131 1.27 -17.28 4.58
N ILE A 132 1.52 -16.91 3.34
CA ILE A 132 0.56 -16.28 2.44
C ILE A 132 0.08 -17.32 1.43
N ARG A 133 -1.24 -17.40 1.24
CA ARG A 133 -1.88 -18.30 0.28
C ARG A 133 -2.14 -17.56 -1.03
N VAL A 134 -1.61 -18.10 -2.13
CA VAL A 134 -1.84 -17.57 -3.47
C VAL A 134 -2.84 -18.49 -4.18
N PRO A 135 -4.10 -18.07 -4.40
CA PRO A 135 -5.11 -18.89 -5.06
C PRO A 135 -4.71 -19.22 -6.50
N ILE A 136 -4.88 -20.47 -6.91
CA ILE A 136 -4.56 -20.87 -8.30
C ILE A 136 -5.58 -20.33 -9.32
N GLU A 137 -6.78 -19.99 -8.88
CA GLU A 137 -7.79 -19.33 -9.72
C GLU A 137 -7.41 -17.90 -10.11
N ASN A 138 -6.64 -17.23 -9.27
CA ASN A 138 -6.07 -15.91 -9.56
C ASN A 138 -4.83 -16.07 -10.45
N CYS A 139 -5.04 -16.33 -11.72
CA CYS A 139 -3.97 -16.58 -12.68
C CYS A 139 -4.05 -15.63 -13.88
N ILE A 140 -2.92 -15.06 -14.24
CA ILE A 140 -2.72 -14.37 -15.52
C ILE A 140 -1.56 -15.01 -16.28
N ASN A 141 -1.63 -15.00 -17.60
CA ASN A 141 -0.62 -15.54 -18.48
C ASN A 141 -0.61 -14.82 -19.84
N LYS A 142 0.15 -15.33 -20.79
CA LYS A 142 0.23 -14.74 -22.15
C LYS A 142 -1.10 -14.71 -22.89
N GLN A 143 -2.04 -15.59 -22.58
CA GLN A 143 -3.36 -15.66 -23.21
C GLN A 143 -4.38 -14.72 -22.55
N THR A 144 -4.06 -14.16 -21.39
CA THR A 144 -4.94 -13.20 -20.71
C THR A 144 -5.17 -11.97 -21.58
N LEU A 145 -6.44 -11.67 -21.86
CA LEU A 145 -6.86 -10.53 -22.70
C LEU A 145 -7.27 -9.30 -21.90
N LYS A 146 -7.66 -9.51 -20.63
CA LYS A 146 -8.08 -8.44 -19.71
C LYS A 146 -7.67 -8.83 -18.29
N LEU A 147 -7.24 -7.86 -17.48
CA LEU A 147 -6.99 -8.10 -16.07
C LEU A 147 -8.29 -8.55 -15.37
N PRO A 148 -8.21 -9.50 -14.43
CA PRO A 148 -9.35 -9.93 -13.65
C PRO A 148 -9.98 -8.75 -12.88
N SER A 149 -11.30 -8.71 -12.79
CA SER A 149 -12.01 -7.62 -12.11
C SER A 149 -11.67 -7.54 -10.62
N ASN A 150 -11.42 -8.66 -9.95
CA ASN A 150 -10.96 -8.68 -8.55
C ASN A 150 -9.60 -8.00 -8.39
N PHE A 151 -8.67 -8.12 -9.36
CA PHE A 151 -7.40 -7.40 -9.34
C PHE A 151 -7.60 -5.87 -9.34
N ILE A 152 -8.45 -5.37 -10.24
CA ILE A 152 -8.76 -3.93 -10.32
C ILE A 152 -9.52 -3.46 -9.07
N ASN A 153 -10.47 -4.27 -8.58
CA ASN A 153 -11.21 -3.97 -7.37
C ASN A 153 -10.31 -3.85 -6.15
N ASP A 154 -9.30 -4.71 -6.00
CA ASP A 154 -8.35 -4.66 -4.89
C ASP A 154 -7.57 -3.34 -4.87
N ILE A 155 -7.15 -2.85 -6.06
CA ILE A 155 -6.49 -1.54 -6.17
C ILE A 155 -7.42 -0.44 -5.65
N THR A 156 -8.65 -0.39 -6.13
CA THR A 156 -9.63 0.64 -5.75
C THR A 156 -10.01 0.55 -4.28
N LEU A 157 -10.31 -0.67 -3.78
CA LEU A 157 -10.71 -0.90 -2.39
C LEU A 157 -9.59 -0.57 -1.40
N TYR A 158 -8.34 -0.82 -1.77
CA TYR A 158 -7.19 -0.48 -0.91
C TYR A 158 -7.13 1.03 -0.63
N VAL A 159 -7.28 1.85 -1.66
CA VAL A 159 -7.31 3.31 -1.53
C VAL A 159 -8.49 3.76 -0.67
N VAL A 160 -9.70 3.23 -0.93
CA VAL A 160 -10.91 3.54 -0.15
C VAL A 160 -10.75 3.15 1.32
N LYS A 161 -10.23 1.95 1.61
CA LYS A 161 -9.97 1.50 2.99
C LYS A 161 -8.99 2.42 3.70
N LYS A 162 -7.92 2.84 3.03
CA LYS A 162 -6.93 3.76 3.59
C LYS A 162 -7.53 5.12 3.92
N MET A 163 -8.36 5.66 3.03
CA MET A 163 -9.06 6.92 3.24
C MET A 163 -10.08 6.84 4.39
N ASN A 164 -10.83 5.75 4.48
CA ASN A 164 -11.76 5.52 5.58
C ASN A 164 -11.04 5.47 6.92
N ARG A 165 -9.87 4.79 7.00
CA ARG A 165 -9.04 4.77 8.22
C ARG A 165 -8.62 6.17 8.64
N LEU A 166 -8.21 7.02 7.70
CA LEU A 166 -7.86 8.42 8.00
C LEU A 166 -9.09 9.21 8.47
N SER A 167 -10.25 9.01 7.86
CA SER A 167 -11.51 9.63 8.29
C SER A 167 -11.90 9.22 9.71
N ASP A 168 -11.77 7.94 10.07
CA ASP A 168 -12.04 7.42 11.41
C ASP A 168 -11.08 8.01 12.45
N MET A 169 -9.80 8.14 12.12
CA MET A 169 -8.81 8.80 12.98
C MET A 169 -9.22 10.27 13.24
N MET A 170 -9.64 10.99 12.20
CA MET A 170 -10.15 12.36 12.32
C MET A 170 -11.37 12.45 13.24
N HIS A 171 -12.30 11.50 13.10
CA HIS A 171 -13.50 11.45 13.93
C HIS A 171 -13.16 11.25 15.41
N LYS A 172 -12.20 10.36 15.69
CA LYS A 172 -11.70 10.13 17.05
C LYS A 172 -11.08 11.39 17.65
N ILE A 173 -10.24 12.10 16.88
CA ILE A 173 -9.63 13.35 17.32
C ILE A 173 -10.70 14.40 17.60
N LYS A 174 -11.63 14.59 16.67
CA LYS A 174 -12.73 15.56 16.85
C LYS A 174 -13.52 15.28 18.12
N ASN A 175 -13.85 14.01 18.38
CA ASN A 175 -14.59 13.62 19.57
C ASN A 175 -13.78 13.83 20.85
N SER A 176 -12.47 13.49 20.86
CA SER A 176 -11.59 13.73 22.01
C SER A 176 -11.40 15.21 22.34
N ILE A 177 -11.46 16.10 21.33
CA ILE A 177 -11.42 17.55 21.54
C ILE A 177 -12.74 18.08 22.13
N ILE A 178 -13.87 17.49 21.76
CA ILE A 178 -15.21 17.91 22.23
C ILE A 178 -15.47 17.42 23.65
N ASP A 179 -15.04 16.21 24.00
CA ASP A 179 -15.15 15.64 25.35
C ASP A 179 -14.03 16.18 26.25
N ARG A 180 -14.26 17.36 26.82
CA ARG A 180 -13.29 18.16 27.62
C ARG A 180 -12.71 17.48 28.87
N HIS A 181 -13.07 16.24 29.17
CA HIS A 181 -12.75 15.63 30.46
C HIS A 181 -11.44 14.82 30.50
N ASP A 182 -10.87 14.41 29.33
CA ASP A 182 -9.63 13.59 29.26
C ASP A 182 -8.71 14.02 28.11
N LEU A 183 -8.41 15.32 28.01
CA LEU A 183 -7.54 15.85 26.95
C LEU A 183 -6.07 15.51 27.21
N ASP A 184 -5.60 14.41 26.64
CA ASP A 184 -4.20 14.27 26.26
C ASP A 184 -3.95 15.08 24.97
N ILE A 185 -3.72 16.38 25.14
CA ILE A 185 -3.47 17.34 24.07
C ILE A 185 -2.26 16.91 23.22
N SER A 186 -1.22 16.36 23.85
CA SER A 186 -0.02 15.87 23.18
C SER A 186 -0.31 14.81 22.14
N SER A 187 -1.04 13.75 22.54
CA SER A 187 -1.41 12.65 21.65
C SER A 187 -2.31 13.12 20.51
N SER A 188 -3.21 14.05 20.76
CA SER A 188 -4.08 14.61 19.74
C SER A 188 -3.30 15.39 18.65
N PHE A 189 -2.28 16.18 19.04
CA PHE A 189 -1.42 16.87 18.08
C PHE A 189 -0.50 15.94 17.31
N GLU A 190 0.00 14.88 17.93
CA GLU A 190 0.79 13.86 17.24
C GLU A 190 -0.04 13.19 16.14
N ILE A 191 -1.27 12.78 16.44
CA ILE A 191 -2.19 12.18 15.47
C ILE A 191 -2.53 13.19 14.35
N LEU A 192 -2.78 14.46 14.67
CA LEU A 192 -3.01 15.50 13.65
C LEU A 192 -1.81 15.69 12.72
N SER A 193 -0.59 15.65 13.25
CA SER A 193 0.63 15.73 12.48
C SER A 193 0.78 14.55 11.49
N ILE A 194 0.45 13.33 11.94
CA ILE A 194 0.45 12.13 11.09
C ILE A 194 -0.60 12.27 9.99
N LEU A 195 -1.82 12.71 10.32
CA LEU A 195 -2.91 12.89 9.36
C LEU A 195 -2.56 13.89 8.26
N VAL A 196 -1.93 15.02 8.61
CA VAL A 196 -1.48 16.01 7.62
C VAL A 196 -0.50 15.39 6.64
N LYS A 197 0.51 14.65 7.13
CA LYS A 197 1.51 13.98 6.28
C LYS A 197 0.87 12.94 5.35
N GLU A 198 -0.01 12.10 5.88
CA GLU A 198 -0.69 11.08 5.08
C GLU A 198 -1.67 11.69 4.08
N THR A 199 -2.35 12.78 4.43
CA THR A 199 -3.24 13.51 3.51
C THR A 199 -2.45 14.09 2.33
N ASP A 200 -1.31 14.73 2.57
CA ASP A 200 -0.47 15.29 1.52
C ASP A 200 0.09 14.20 0.59
N LYS A 201 0.41 13.03 1.14
CA LYS A 201 0.90 11.87 0.40
C LYS A 201 -0.20 11.27 -0.49
N ILE A 202 -1.41 11.06 0.04
CA ILE A 202 -2.56 10.57 -0.72
C ILE A 202 -2.92 11.54 -1.85
N LYS A 203 -2.93 12.84 -1.59
CA LYS A 203 -3.22 13.85 -2.60
C LYS A 203 -2.24 13.83 -3.76
N LYS A 204 -0.96 13.55 -3.49
CA LYS A 204 0.06 13.43 -4.54
C LYS A 204 -0.19 12.25 -5.47
N ASP A 205 -0.62 11.11 -4.90
CA ASP A 205 -0.70 9.84 -5.62
C ASP A 205 -2.10 9.57 -6.22
N TYR A 206 -3.16 10.20 -5.68
CA TYR A 206 -4.57 9.92 -6.03
C TYR A 206 -5.44 11.18 -6.09
N TYR A 207 -4.98 12.19 -6.80
CA TYR A 207 -5.57 13.54 -6.78
C TYR A 207 -7.07 13.56 -7.07
N GLU A 208 -7.54 12.90 -8.12
CA GLU A 208 -8.95 12.95 -8.53
C GLU A 208 -9.87 12.15 -7.60
N ILE A 209 -9.45 10.95 -7.20
CA ILE A 209 -10.25 10.06 -6.34
C ILE A 209 -10.31 10.59 -4.90
N ALA A 210 -9.21 11.18 -4.45
CA ALA A 210 -9.05 11.61 -3.08
C ALA A 210 -9.61 13.00 -2.78
N ASP A 211 -9.84 13.84 -3.79
CA ASP A 211 -10.07 15.28 -3.57
C ASP A 211 -11.25 15.58 -2.65
N ILE A 212 -12.39 14.91 -2.81
CA ILE A 212 -13.57 15.10 -1.97
C ILE A 212 -13.29 14.72 -0.51
N ILE A 213 -12.65 13.57 -0.30
CA ILE A 213 -12.34 13.05 1.05
C ILE A 213 -11.26 13.89 1.71
N ILE A 214 -10.22 14.27 0.96
CA ILE A 214 -9.14 15.14 1.42
C ILE A 214 -9.67 16.51 1.82
N ASN A 215 -10.58 17.10 1.06
CA ASN A 215 -11.17 18.39 1.40
C ASN A 215 -12.00 18.32 2.68
N ASN A 216 -12.74 17.22 2.90
CA ASN A 216 -13.44 16.99 4.16
C ASN A 216 -12.48 16.82 5.35
N ILE A 217 -11.37 16.09 5.17
CA ILE A 217 -10.32 15.95 6.18
C ILE A 217 -9.71 17.31 6.51
N LYS A 218 -9.36 18.11 5.51
CA LYS A 218 -8.80 19.47 5.69
C LYS A 218 -9.76 20.39 6.46
N LEU A 219 -11.04 20.36 6.13
CA LEU A 219 -12.04 21.16 6.83
C LEU A 219 -12.15 20.77 8.31
N ASN A 220 -12.10 19.48 8.62
CA ASN A 220 -12.14 19.00 10.00
C ASN A 220 -10.83 19.31 10.75
N LEU A 221 -9.67 19.25 10.08
CA LEU A 221 -8.38 19.67 10.63
C LEU A 221 -8.41 21.16 10.99
N GLN A 222 -8.94 22.02 10.10
CA GLN A 222 -9.09 23.45 10.37
C GLN A 222 -9.98 23.71 11.60
N LYS A 223 -11.14 23.05 11.67
CA LYS A 223 -12.03 23.17 12.83
C LYS A 223 -11.36 22.72 14.15
N SER A 224 -10.58 21.65 14.09
CA SER A 224 -9.84 21.17 15.26
C SER A 224 -8.78 22.19 15.69
N TYR A 225 -8.04 22.75 14.72
CA TYR A 225 -7.05 23.79 14.95
C TYR A 225 -7.68 25.04 15.61
N ASP A 226 -8.82 25.50 15.07
CA ASP A 226 -9.53 26.67 15.60
C ASP A 226 -9.95 26.44 17.07
N ILE A 227 -10.39 25.23 17.42
CA ILE A 227 -10.72 24.87 18.82
C ILE A 227 -9.47 24.91 19.69
N TYR A 228 -8.34 24.35 19.26
CA TYR A 228 -7.09 24.40 20.03
C TYR A 228 -6.57 25.80 20.19
N HIS A 229 -6.69 26.62 19.18
CA HIS A 229 -6.31 28.05 19.25
C HIS A 229 -7.13 28.79 20.29
N GLN A 230 -8.44 28.51 20.38
CA GLN A 230 -9.33 29.10 21.39
C GLN A 230 -9.02 28.63 22.83
N LEU A 231 -8.38 27.46 22.97
CA LEU A 231 -7.97 26.90 24.26
C LEU A 231 -6.59 27.37 24.75
N ASP A 232 -5.96 28.32 24.04
CA ASP A 232 -4.63 28.85 24.37
C ASP A 232 -3.49 27.80 24.32
N CYS A 233 -3.69 26.69 23.59
CA CYS A 233 -2.77 25.57 23.48
C CYS A 233 -1.74 25.73 22.33
N ILE A 234 -1.61 26.92 21.75
CA ILE A 234 -0.72 27.21 20.62
C ILE A 234 0.76 26.86 20.88
N PRO A 235 1.33 27.11 22.07
CA PRO A 235 2.72 26.75 22.33
C PRO A 235 2.98 25.26 22.24
N GLU A 236 2.08 24.43 22.73
CA GLU A 236 2.12 22.98 22.62
C GLU A 236 1.94 22.52 21.18
N ALA A 237 0.98 23.09 20.45
CA ALA A 237 0.75 22.82 19.04
C ALA A 237 2.00 23.07 18.19
N ARG A 238 2.71 24.18 18.42
CA ARG A 238 3.98 24.52 17.75
C ARG A 238 5.08 23.50 18.02
N ARG A 239 5.11 22.89 19.20
CA ARG A 239 6.09 21.86 19.57
C ARG A 239 5.90 20.58 18.75
N TYR A 240 4.65 20.18 18.48
CA TYR A 240 4.30 18.96 17.78
C TYR A 240 4.15 19.14 16.25
N CYS A 241 3.98 20.37 15.79
CA CYS A 241 3.98 20.75 14.37
C CYS A 241 5.12 21.74 14.05
N PRO A 242 6.39 21.34 14.22
CA PRO A 242 7.55 22.26 14.13
C PRO A 242 7.72 22.90 12.75
N ASN A 243 7.18 22.29 11.70
CA ASN A 243 7.30 22.78 10.32
C ASN A 243 6.21 23.79 9.92
N GLY A 244 5.47 24.33 10.88
CA GLY A 244 4.50 25.39 10.63
C GLY A 244 3.38 25.02 9.67
N VAL A 245 3.07 23.73 9.50
CA VAL A 245 2.05 23.27 8.54
C VAL A 245 0.72 23.96 8.77
N PHE A 246 0.42 24.32 10.03
CA PHE A 246 -0.77 25.10 10.40
C PHE A 246 -0.58 26.60 10.22
N TYR A 247 0.67 27.12 10.23
CA TYR A 247 0.98 28.56 10.22
C TYR A 247 1.42 29.04 8.83
N ASP A 248 2.31 28.30 8.14
CA ASP A 248 2.96 28.78 6.92
C ASP A 248 2.17 28.48 5.63
N LYS A 249 1.33 27.46 5.61
CA LYS A 249 0.51 27.13 4.43
C LYS A 249 -0.91 27.68 4.50
N GLY A 250 -1.13 28.71 5.36
CA GLY A 250 -2.36 29.48 5.34
C GLY A 250 -3.60 28.59 5.15
N PHE A 251 -3.99 27.88 6.18
CA PHE A 251 -5.39 27.52 6.33
C PHE A 251 -6.25 28.80 6.50
N SER A 252 -5.69 29.97 6.14
CA SER A 252 -6.42 31.23 6.01
C SER A 252 -7.40 31.05 4.87
N GLY A 253 -8.66 30.86 5.21
CA GLY A 253 -9.75 30.90 4.26
C GLY A 253 -9.68 32.18 3.44
N LYS A 254 -9.58 32.00 2.15
CA LYS A 254 -10.14 32.87 1.13
C LYS A 254 -10.96 31.99 0.21
#